data_45157660e8edc15ed2445659ab0a72fb
#
_entry.id   45157660e8edc15ed2445659ab0a72fb
#
_cell.length_a   1.000
_cell.length_b   1.000
_cell.length_c   1.000
_cell.angle_alpha   90.00
_cell.angle_beta   90.00
_cell.angle_gamma   90.00
#
_symmetry.space_group_name_H-M   'P 1'
#
loop_
_entity.id
_entity.type
_entity.pdbx_description
1 polymer ?
#
loop_
_entity_poly.entity_id
_entity_poly.type
_entity_poly.pdbx_seq_one_letter_code
_entity_poly.pdbx_strand_id
1 'polypeptide(L)'
;MKKKAQTGDIVAKIIMLLTGAACGIFIIFSMNIFSTLAKSPAAFLLVFAEAMLVMYIASYLQTIFHESGHLIFGLLTGYKFISFRIGHFMFIREKGRLKVKLYNVVGTAGQCLMMPPQWSENMPYRLYNLGGCIMNLVTAVIALIVYFAAGTEGFFALCMAMLALMGFSMALTNGIPLRVGGISNDGMNAALLGKHKNTLRAFWLQLYVNGLLAKGERYRNMPFEWFRLPKGDELSDPICCTMGVMLFNYYFDLHEFTEAERTVDYMLQNAEGLLEVERNELLCELLFLRVLRGAPKEEVDPILTHKLDKYIKATASYVSRRRLAFAYQLLYLKNITTAQKCLEVFERTASTYPYSAETENEREIIEIIKQKATVSE
;
A
#
# COMPACT_ATOMS: atom_id res chain seq x y z
N MET A 1 3.54 -11.29 19.39
CA MET A 1 3.61 -10.85 17.99
C MET A 1 4.99 -10.45 17.50
N LYS A 2 5.80 -9.66 18.22
CA LYS A 2 7.16 -9.23 17.79
C LYS A 2 8.08 -10.37 17.31
N LYS A 3 8.11 -11.53 17.99
CA LYS A 3 8.96 -12.69 17.58
C LYS A 3 8.57 -13.30 16.22
N LYS A 4 7.27 -13.37 15.86
CA LYS A 4 6.81 -13.94 14.57
C LYS A 4 7.04 -12.99 13.39
N ALA A 5 6.92 -11.68 13.59
CA ALA A 5 7.26 -10.67 12.59
C ALA A 5 8.77 -10.74 12.28
N GLN A 6 9.61 -10.84 13.34
CA GLN A 6 11.06 -10.95 13.19
C GLN A 6 11.49 -12.21 12.40
N THR A 7 10.77 -13.33 12.55
CA THR A 7 11.04 -14.56 11.76
C THR A 7 10.71 -14.36 10.28
N GLY A 8 9.60 -13.68 9.94
CA GLY A 8 9.23 -13.38 8.56
C GLY A 8 10.26 -12.50 7.86
N ASP A 9 10.74 -11.45 8.54
CA ASP A 9 11.79 -10.58 8.03
C ASP A 9 13.11 -11.33 7.78
N ILE A 10 13.48 -12.27 8.66
CA ILE A 10 14.67 -13.10 8.50
C ILE A 10 14.53 -14.02 7.28
N VAL A 11 13.40 -14.71 7.15
CA VAL A 11 13.15 -15.61 6.00
C VAL A 11 13.17 -14.82 4.68
N ALA A 12 12.51 -13.65 4.63
CA ALA A 12 12.55 -12.80 3.44
C ALA A 12 13.99 -12.38 3.07
N LYS A 13 14.82 -11.99 4.06
CA LYS A 13 16.23 -11.65 3.85
C LYS A 13 17.05 -12.84 3.35
N ILE A 14 16.80 -14.04 3.86
CA ILE A 14 17.48 -15.26 3.39
C ILE A 14 17.11 -15.52 1.92
N ILE A 15 15.83 -15.44 1.55
CA ILE A 15 15.41 -15.62 0.16
C ILE A 15 16.09 -14.57 -0.74
N MET A 16 16.13 -13.31 -0.34
CA MET A 16 16.81 -12.25 -1.09
C MET A 16 18.32 -12.50 -1.25
N LEU A 17 18.99 -12.97 -0.19
CA LEU A 17 20.41 -13.30 -0.23
C LEU A 17 20.70 -14.47 -1.20
N LEU A 18 19.90 -15.54 -1.11
CA LEU A 18 20.03 -16.70 -2.01
C LEU A 18 19.72 -16.31 -3.47
N THR A 19 18.72 -15.48 -3.69
CA THR A 19 18.42 -14.93 -5.02
C THR A 19 19.59 -14.10 -5.56
N GLY A 20 20.17 -13.21 -4.76
CA GLY A 20 21.33 -12.42 -5.15
C GLY A 20 22.54 -13.28 -5.49
N ALA A 21 22.82 -14.33 -4.70
CA ALA A 21 23.88 -15.29 -4.99
C ALA A 21 23.63 -16.05 -6.30
N ALA A 22 22.41 -16.52 -6.54
CA ALA A 22 22.03 -17.18 -7.78
C ALA A 22 22.16 -16.22 -8.99
N CYS A 23 21.72 -14.97 -8.87
CA CYS A 23 21.90 -13.95 -9.90
C CYS A 23 23.39 -13.77 -10.26
N GLY A 24 24.26 -13.66 -9.25
CA GLY A 24 25.72 -13.56 -9.44
C GLY A 24 26.27 -14.76 -10.20
N ILE A 25 25.89 -15.97 -9.86
CA ILE A 25 26.30 -17.21 -10.55
C ILE A 25 25.85 -17.16 -12.02
N PHE A 26 24.59 -16.87 -12.30
CA PHE A 26 24.07 -16.81 -13.67
C PHE A 26 24.73 -15.71 -14.50
N ILE A 27 25.03 -14.54 -13.91
CA ILE A 27 25.76 -13.46 -14.59
C ILE A 27 27.17 -13.97 -14.99
N ILE A 28 27.87 -14.65 -14.09
CA ILE A 28 29.22 -15.17 -14.36
C ILE A 28 29.18 -16.14 -15.55
N PHE A 29 28.24 -17.06 -15.57
CA PHE A 29 28.18 -18.08 -16.64
C PHE A 29 27.63 -17.51 -17.94
N SER A 30 26.51 -16.76 -17.93
CA SER A 30 25.86 -16.27 -19.16
C SER A 30 26.69 -15.21 -19.88
N MET A 31 27.44 -14.37 -19.16
CA MET A 31 28.22 -13.27 -19.72
C MET A 31 29.72 -13.56 -19.83
N ASN A 32 30.14 -14.78 -19.46
CA ASN A 32 31.54 -15.20 -19.51
C ASN A 32 32.49 -14.18 -18.81
N ILE A 33 32.11 -13.81 -17.59
CA ILE A 33 32.67 -12.68 -16.82
C ILE A 33 34.19 -12.75 -16.69
N PHE A 34 34.75 -13.95 -16.47
CA PHE A 34 36.20 -14.11 -16.27
C PHE A 34 36.99 -13.75 -17.52
N SER A 35 36.49 -14.12 -18.71
CA SER A 35 37.15 -13.75 -19.95
C SER A 35 37.03 -12.24 -20.25
N THR A 36 35.94 -11.63 -19.86
CA THR A 36 35.69 -10.18 -20.02
C THR A 36 36.59 -9.38 -19.08
N LEU A 37 36.71 -9.78 -17.83
CA LEU A 37 37.59 -9.13 -16.84
C LEU A 37 39.05 -9.21 -17.24
N ALA A 38 39.50 -10.34 -17.81
CA ALA A 38 40.86 -10.52 -18.31
C ALA A 38 41.19 -9.61 -19.51
N LYS A 39 40.19 -9.18 -20.28
CA LYS A 39 40.36 -8.29 -21.41
C LYS A 39 40.47 -6.81 -21.02
N SER A 40 39.55 -6.34 -20.15
CA SER A 40 39.48 -4.93 -19.75
C SER A 40 38.61 -4.72 -18.52
N PRO A 41 39.07 -3.97 -17.49
CA PRO A 41 38.23 -3.55 -16.36
C PRO A 41 37.02 -2.71 -16.81
N ALA A 42 37.14 -1.89 -17.86
CA ALA A 42 36.02 -1.10 -18.37
C ALA A 42 34.94 -1.99 -19.00
N ALA A 43 35.30 -3.04 -19.72
CA ALA A 43 34.35 -4.02 -20.25
C ALA A 43 33.64 -4.76 -19.14
N PHE A 44 34.30 -5.09 -18.04
CA PHE A 44 33.69 -5.68 -16.86
C PHE A 44 32.62 -4.75 -16.25
N LEU A 45 32.92 -3.46 -16.05
CA LEU A 45 31.97 -2.48 -15.52
C LEU A 45 30.73 -2.34 -16.41
N LEU A 46 30.89 -2.37 -17.73
CA LEU A 46 29.76 -2.31 -18.67
C LEU A 46 28.87 -3.54 -18.54
N VAL A 47 29.45 -4.74 -18.53
CA VAL A 47 28.69 -6.00 -18.35
C VAL A 47 27.98 -6.05 -17.00
N PHE A 48 28.63 -5.55 -15.94
CA PHE A 48 28.01 -5.47 -14.62
C PHE A 48 26.82 -4.49 -14.61
N ALA A 49 26.98 -3.31 -15.21
CA ALA A 49 25.88 -2.33 -15.33
C ALA A 49 24.71 -2.88 -16.17
N GLU A 50 25.01 -3.58 -17.26
CA GLU A 50 24.02 -4.27 -18.08
C GLU A 50 23.27 -5.33 -17.29
N ALA A 51 23.95 -6.17 -16.52
CA ALA A 51 23.32 -7.18 -15.67
C ALA A 51 22.42 -6.56 -14.58
N MET A 52 22.86 -5.46 -13.96
CA MET A 52 22.02 -4.74 -12.98
C MET A 52 20.77 -4.14 -13.61
N LEU A 53 20.89 -3.60 -14.82
CA LEU A 53 19.75 -3.08 -15.59
C LEU A 53 18.77 -4.18 -15.95
N VAL A 54 19.26 -5.33 -16.45
CA VAL A 54 18.44 -6.50 -16.78
C VAL A 54 17.72 -7.03 -15.52
N MET A 55 18.41 -7.14 -14.39
CA MET A 55 17.81 -7.55 -13.13
C MET A 55 16.70 -6.58 -12.67
N TYR A 56 16.93 -5.28 -12.79
CA TYR A 56 15.92 -4.27 -12.46
C TYR A 56 14.68 -4.40 -13.36
N ILE A 57 14.89 -4.53 -14.69
CA ILE A 57 13.79 -4.72 -15.65
C ILE A 57 13.05 -6.02 -15.38
N ALA A 58 13.75 -7.13 -15.10
CA ALA A 58 13.15 -8.42 -14.77
C ALA A 58 12.30 -8.32 -13.50
N SER A 59 12.78 -7.62 -12.47
CA SER A 59 12.01 -7.39 -11.22
C SER A 59 10.75 -6.58 -11.50
N TYR A 60 10.85 -5.56 -12.33
CA TYR A 60 9.70 -4.72 -12.70
C TYR A 60 8.65 -5.52 -13.52
N LEU A 61 9.09 -6.32 -14.49
CA LEU A 61 8.22 -7.21 -15.26
C LEU A 61 7.54 -8.25 -14.36
N GLN A 62 8.28 -8.85 -13.43
CA GLN A 62 7.72 -9.80 -12.49
C GLN A 62 6.70 -9.16 -11.53
N THR A 63 6.85 -7.88 -11.20
CA THR A 63 5.83 -7.13 -10.46
C THR A 63 4.56 -6.97 -11.31
N ILE A 64 4.68 -6.65 -12.61
CA ILE A 64 3.52 -6.58 -13.52
C ILE A 64 2.81 -7.93 -13.60
N PHE A 65 3.55 -9.02 -13.76
CA PHE A 65 2.98 -10.37 -13.80
C PHE A 65 2.29 -10.73 -12.48
N HIS A 66 2.88 -10.37 -11.35
CA HIS A 66 2.30 -10.59 -10.03
C HIS A 66 0.94 -9.92 -9.89
N GLU A 67 0.87 -8.61 -10.14
CA GLU A 67 -0.40 -7.87 -10.06
C GLU A 67 -1.43 -8.36 -11.09
N SER A 68 -0.96 -8.76 -12.29
CA SER A 68 -1.82 -9.39 -13.31
C SER A 68 -2.38 -10.74 -12.84
N GLY A 69 -1.63 -11.46 -12.01
CA GLY A 69 -2.09 -12.69 -11.36
C GLY A 69 -3.28 -12.42 -10.44
N HIS A 70 -3.21 -11.43 -9.56
CA HIS A 70 -4.34 -11.03 -8.72
C HIS A 70 -5.55 -10.62 -9.58
N LEU A 71 -5.33 -9.91 -10.69
CA LEU A 71 -6.39 -9.54 -11.62
C LEU A 71 -7.07 -10.77 -12.25
N ILE A 72 -6.29 -11.67 -12.83
CA ILE A 72 -6.81 -12.86 -13.54
C ILE A 72 -7.58 -13.76 -12.57
N PHE A 73 -6.95 -14.16 -11.48
CA PHE A 73 -7.56 -15.07 -10.50
C PHE A 73 -8.70 -14.42 -9.72
N GLY A 74 -8.64 -13.10 -9.52
CA GLY A 74 -9.75 -12.32 -8.98
C GLY A 74 -10.95 -12.36 -9.90
N LEU A 75 -10.79 -12.07 -11.20
CA LEU A 75 -11.88 -12.14 -12.19
C LEU A 75 -12.47 -13.54 -12.26
N LEU A 76 -11.65 -14.60 -12.27
CA LEU A 76 -12.09 -15.99 -12.28
C LEU A 76 -12.91 -16.38 -11.03
N THR A 77 -12.73 -15.67 -9.93
CA THR A 77 -13.43 -15.92 -8.66
C THR A 77 -14.54 -14.90 -8.36
N GLY A 78 -14.94 -14.11 -9.37
CA GLY A 78 -16.08 -13.20 -9.29
C GLY A 78 -15.79 -11.81 -8.72
N TYR A 79 -14.53 -11.47 -8.51
CA TYR A 79 -14.14 -10.11 -8.16
C TYR A 79 -14.31 -9.17 -9.36
N LYS A 80 -14.50 -7.88 -9.09
CA LYS A 80 -14.63 -6.83 -10.10
C LYS A 80 -13.42 -5.93 -10.07
N PHE A 81 -12.87 -5.63 -11.24
CA PHE A 81 -11.72 -4.73 -11.39
C PHE A 81 -12.04 -3.31 -10.91
N ILE A 82 -11.16 -2.74 -10.09
CA ILE A 82 -11.22 -1.35 -9.61
C ILE A 82 -10.02 -0.56 -10.13
N SER A 83 -8.80 -0.95 -9.77
CA SER A 83 -7.59 -0.28 -10.22
C SER A 83 -6.40 -1.24 -10.29
N PHE A 84 -5.44 -0.87 -11.16
CA PHE A 84 -4.18 -1.57 -11.34
C PHE A 84 -3.05 -0.52 -11.36
N ARG A 85 -2.10 -0.64 -10.47
CA ARG A 85 -1.01 0.32 -10.35
C ARG A 85 0.34 -0.39 -10.43
N ILE A 86 1.25 0.19 -11.22
CA ILE A 86 2.67 -0.21 -11.29
C ILE A 86 3.52 1.05 -11.18
N GLY A 87 4.35 1.11 -10.16
CA GLY A 87 5.08 2.32 -9.81
C GLY A 87 4.14 3.50 -9.59
N HIS A 88 4.28 4.54 -10.39
CA HIS A 88 3.43 5.73 -10.33
C HIS A 88 2.22 5.70 -11.28
N PHE A 89 2.17 4.75 -12.22
CA PHE A 89 1.08 4.66 -13.18
C PHE A 89 -0.08 3.85 -12.59
N MET A 90 -1.24 4.48 -12.47
CA MET A 90 -2.47 3.89 -11.97
C MET A 90 -3.55 3.89 -13.05
N PHE A 91 -4.01 2.69 -13.41
CA PHE A 91 -5.17 2.48 -14.26
C PHE A 91 -6.38 2.29 -13.32
N ILE A 92 -7.34 3.20 -13.37
CA ILE A 92 -8.53 3.18 -12.50
C ILE A 92 -9.81 3.22 -13.33
N ARG A 93 -10.83 2.44 -12.92
CA ARG A 93 -12.15 2.50 -13.51
C ARG A 93 -13.01 3.55 -12.78
N GLU A 94 -13.16 4.72 -13.37
CA GLU A 94 -13.95 5.82 -12.84
C GLU A 94 -15.20 6.05 -13.71
N LYS A 95 -16.39 6.00 -13.11
CA LYS A 95 -17.68 6.17 -13.82
C LYS A 95 -17.79 5.29 -15.09
N GLY A 96 -17.34 4.05 -15.00
CA GLY A 96 -17.40 3.07 -16.08
C GLY A 96 -16.29 3.18 -17.14
N ARG A 97 -15.47 4.24 -17.13
CA ARG A 97 -14.34 4.45 -18.07
C ARG A 97 -13.01 4.18 -17.42
N LEU A 98 -12.09 3.59 -18.18
CA LEU A 98 -10.71 3.40 -17.74
C LEU A 98 -9.95 4.73 -17.90
N LYS A 99 -9.32 5.20 -16.83
CA LYS A 99 -8.47 6.39 -16.82
C LYS A 99 -7.08 6.03 -16.33
N VAL A 100 -6.07 6.76 -16.81
CA VAL A 100 -4.70 6.69 -16.30
C VAL A 100 -4.47 7.91 -15.42
N LYS A 101 -4.00 7.68 -14.19
CA LYS A 101 -3.61 8.72 -13.24
C LYS A 101 -2.20 8.45 -12.72
N LEU A 102 -1.49 9.51 -12.33
CA LEU A 102 -0.21 9.38 -11.63
C LEU A 102 -0.48 9.40 -10.12
N TYR A 103 -0.21 8.29 -9.46
CA TYR A 103 -0.43 8.16 -8.02
C TYR A 103 0.61 7.27 -7.38
N ASN A 104 1.26 7.77 -6.34
CA ASN A 104 2.27 7.02 -5.62
C ASN A 104 1.74 6.58 -4.24
N VAL A 105 1.87 5.28 -3.96
CA VAL A 105 1.61 4.71 -2.63
C VAL A 105 2.94 4.31 -2.03
N VAL A 106 3.27 4.91 -0.90
CA VAL A 106 4.52 4.65 -0.20
C VAL A 106 4.57 3.20 0.28
N GLY A 107 5.67 2.52 -0.04
CA GLY A 107 5.93 1.16 0.44
C GLY A 107 5.46 0.02 -0.47
N THR A 108 4.83 0.31 -1.64
CA THR A 108 4.40 -0.74 -2.59
C THR A 108 4.83 -0.45 -4.02
N ALA A 109 5.42 -1.44 -4.71
CA ALA A 109 5.84 -1.33 -6.10
C ALA A 109 4.67 -1.48 -7.09
N GLY A 110 3.68 -2.30 -6.74
CA GLY A 110 2.46 -2.56 -7.51
C GLY A 110 1.24 -2.67 -6.60
N GLN A 111 0.06 -2.67 -7.19
CA GLN A 111 -1.21 -2.93 -6.51
C GLN A 111 -2.30 -3.26 -7.51
N CYS A 112 -2.97 -4.39 -7.34
CA CYS A 112 -4.21 -4.72 -8.03
C CYS A 112 -5.37 -4.66 -7.04
N LEU A 113 -6.16 -3.59 -7.08
CA LEU A 113 -7.33 -3.45 -6.23
C LEU A 113 -8.56 -4.01 -6.96
N MET A 114 -9.23 -4.94 -6.30
CA MET A 114 -10.45 -5.55 -6.81
C MET A 114 -11.54 -5.57 -5.75
N MET A 115 -12.77 -5.37 -6.18
CA MET A 115 -13.95 -5.45 -5.33
C MET A 115 -14.43 -6.90 -5.25
N PRO A 116 -14.52 -7.50 -4.06
CA PRO A 116 -14.98 -8.87 -3.90
C PRO A 116 -16.47 -9.04 -4.29
N PRO A 117 -16.95 -10.29 -4.53
CA PRO A 117 -18.38 -10.57 -4.65
C PRO A 117 -19.12 -10.22 -3.34
N GLN A 118 -20.44 -10.34 -3.35
CA GLN A 118 -21.24 -10.15 -2.14
C GLN A 118 -20.75 -11.05 -1.01
N TRP A 119 -20.90 -10.55 0.22
CA TRP A 119 -20.46 -11.27 1.40
C TRP A 119 -21.09 -12.66 1.49
N SER A 120 -20.24 -13.64 1.72
CA SER A 120 -20.62 -14.99 2.12
C SER A 120 -19.50 -15.58 3.00
N GLU A 121 -19.83 -16.54 3.84
CA GLU A 121 -18.83 -17.26 4.65
C GLU A 121 -17.86 -18.07 3.80
N ASN A 122 -18.25 -18.41 2.57
CA ASN A 122 -17.45 -19.12 1.57
C ASN A 122 -16.82 -18.18 0.54
N MET A 123 -16.55 -16.91 0.91
CA MET A 123 -15.91 -15.94 0.03
C MET A 123 -14.60 -16.50 -0.56
N PRO A 124 -14.39 -16.43 -1.90
CA PRO A 124 -13.22 -17.02 -2.56
C PRO A 124 -11.97 -16.14 -2.45
N TYR A 125 -11.37 -16.04 -1.26
CA TYR A 125 -10.20 -15.20 -1.00
C TYR A 125 -8.86 -15.84 -1.39
N ARG A 126 -8.77 -17.19 -1.41
CA ARG A 126 -7.48 -17.90 -1.55
C ARG A 126 -6.84 -17.69 -2.92
N LEU A 127 -7.60 -17.94 -3.99
CA LEU A 127 -7.09 -17.80 -5.36
C LEU A 127 -6.79 -16.34 -5.71
N TYR A 128 -7.59 -15.39 -5.22
CA TYR A 128 -7.29 -13.98 -5.36
C TYR A 128 -5.93 -13.63 -4.74
N ASN A 129 -5.69 -14.03 -3.47
CA ASN A 129 -4.41 -13.74 -2.80
C ASN A 129 -3.23 -14.49 -3.44
N LEU A 130 -3.38 -15.76 -3.83
CA LEU A 130 -2.28 -16.54 -4.42
C LEU A 130 -2.03 -16.23 -5.90
N GLY A 131 -2.92 -15.48 -6.55
CA GLY A 131 -2.87 -15.21 -7.98
C GLY A 131 -1.54 -14.64 -8.44
N GLY A 132 -0.99 -13.66 -7.70
CA GLY A 132 0.31 -13.07 -7.98
C GLY A 132 1.45 -14.10 -7.90
N CYS A 133 1.46 -14.92 -6.85
CA CYS A 133 2.49 -15.96 -6.66
C CYS A 133 2.42 -17.02 -7.77
N ILE A 134 1.22 -17.45 -8.15
CA ILE A 134 1.01 -18.42 -9.24
C ILE A 134 1.55 -17.86 -10.56
N MET A 135 1.25 -16.60 -10.87
CA MET A 135 1.71 -15.98 -12.11
C MET A 135 3.23 -15.79 -12.13
N ASN A 136 3.85 -15.39 -11.02
CA ASN A 136 5.30 -15.33 -10.92
C ASN A 136 5.95 -16.71 -11.12
N LEU A 137 5.37 -17.78 -10.54
CA LEU A 137 5.88 -19.13 -10.72
C LEU A 137 5.77 -19.59 -12.18
N VAL A 138 4.61 -19.38 -12.82
CA VAL A 138 4.38 -19.75 -14.22
C VAL A 138 5.36 -19.03 -15.15
N THR A 139 5.51 -17.69 -15.00
CA THR A 139 6.43 -16.92 -15.84
C THR A 139 7.89 -17.25 -15.57
N ALA A 140 8.27 -17.58 -14.33
CA ALA A 140 9.61 -18.06 -13.99
C ALA A 140 9.94 -19.40 -14.64
N VAL A 141 9.01 -20.36 -14.60
CA VAL A 141 9.17 -21.67 -15.24
C VAL A 141 9.29 -21.54 -16.76
N ILE A 142 8.44 -20.72 -17.38
CA ILE A 142 8.52 -20.43 -18.83
C ILE A 142 9.87 -19.84 -19.18
N ALA A 143 10.34 -18.81 -18.44
CA ALA A 143 11.63 -18.18 -18.66
C ALA A 143 12.80 -19.16 -18.50
N LEU A 144 12.71 -20.08 -17.53
CA LEU A 144 13.73 -21.12 -17.31
C LEU A 144 13.76 -22.14 -18.47
N ILE A 145 12.59 -22.56 -18.96
CA ILE A 145 12.50 -23.45 -20.12
C ILE A 145 13.12 -22.79 -21.36
N VAL A 146 12.81 -21.50 -21.60
CA VAL A 146 13.35 -20.73 -22.73
C VAL A 146 14.87 -20.55 -22.56
N TYR A 147 15.36 -20.31 -21.35
CA TYR A 147 16.81 -20.23 -21.06
C TYR A 147 17.56 -21.47 -21.53
N PHE A 148 17.08 -22.67 -21.20
CA PHE A 148 17.74 -23.92 -21.60
C PHE A 148 17.51 -24.25 -23.09
N ALA A 149 16.37 -23.93 -23.67
CA ALA A 149 16.04 -24.22 -25.07
C ALA A 149 16.76 -23.32 -26.07
N ALA A 150 16.98 -22.05 -25.73
CA ALA A 150 17.61 -21.07 -26.64
C ALA A 150 19.14 -20.95 -26.47
N GLY A 151 19.71 -21.62 -25.46
CA GLY A 151 21.13 -21.56 -25.13
C GLY A 151 21.39 -20.75 -23.85
N THR A 152 22.43 -21.13 -23.14
CA THR A 152 22.73 -20.65 -21.78
C THR A 152 23.74 -19.50 -21.71
N GLU A 153 24.17 -19.00 -22.88
CA GLU A 153 25.18 -17.94 -23.00
C GLU A 153 24.65 -16.70 -23.72
N GLY A 154 25.20 -15.55 -23.40
CA GLY A 154 24.90 -14.27 -24.03
C GLY A 154 23.77 -13.48 -23.36
N PHE A 155 23.48 -12.33 -23.92
CA PHE A 155 22.52 -11.35 -23.36
C PHE A 155 21.09 -11.89 -23.21
N PHE A 156 20.60 -12.65 -24.20
CA PHE A 156 19.25 -13.23 -24.13
C PHE A 156 19.15 -14.28 -23.01
N ALA A 157 20.16 -15.10 -22.85
CA ALA A 157 20.24 -16.06 -21.73
C ALA A 157 20.22 -15.32 -20.38
N LEU A 158 21.00 -14.23 -20.24
CA LEU A 158 20.97 -13.39 -19.05
C LEU A 158 19.56 -12.86 -18.76
N CYS A 159 18.85 -12.35 -19.77
CA CYS A 159 17.48 -11.85 -19.61
C CYS A 159 16.54 -12.95 -19.09
N MET A 160 16.59 -14.13 -19.68
CA MET A 160 15.73 -15.25 -19.28
C MET A 160 16.10 -15.77 -17.88
N ALA A 161 17.37 -15.88 -17.54
CA ALA A 161 17.83 -16.26 -16.23
C ALA A 161 17.37 -15.28 -15.15
N MET A 162 17.54 -13.96 -15.37
CA MET A 162 17.10 -12.94 -14.42
C MET A 162 15.58 -12.93 -14.26
N LEU A 163 14.83 -13.08 -15.36
CA LEU A 163 13.38 -13.15 -15.30
C LEU A 163 12.91 -14.37 -14.51
N ALA A 164 13.54 -15.53 -14.68
CA ALA A 164 13.25 -16.74 -13.91
C ALA A 164 13.56 -16.55 -12.41
N LEU A 165 14.77 -16.07 -12.09
CA LEU A 165 15.22 -15.91 -10.71
C LEU A 165 14.37 -14.90 -9.94
N MET A 166 14.05 -13.76 -10.55
CA MET A 166 13.17 -12.75 -9.93
C MET A 166 11.75 -13.31 -9.73
N GLY A 167 11.23 -14.08 -10.69
CA GLY A 167 9.93 -14.72 -10.57
C GLY A 167 9.87 -15.75 -9.43
N PHE A 168 10.87 -16.66 -9.33
CA PHE A 168 10.97 -17.60 -8.19
C PHE A 168 11.10 -16.85 -6.86
N SER A 169 11.95 -15.83 -6.80
CA SER A 169 12.12 -15.03 -5.60
C SER A 169 10.81 -14.39 -5.13
N MET A 170 10.06 -13.77 -6.05
CA MET A 170 8.77 -13.14 -5.75
C MET A 170 7.70 -14.19 -5.39
N ALA A 171 7.67 -15.33 -6.09
CA ALA A 171 6.75 -16.41 -5.76
C ALA A 171 7.01 -16.96 -4.34
N LEU A 172 8.26 -17.09 -3.93
CA LEU A 172 8.63 -17.57 -2.58
C LEU A 172 8.35 -16.50 -1.51
N THR A 173 8.77 -15.26 -1.72
CA THR A 173 8.60 -14.19 -0.72
C THR A 173 7.14 -13.82 -0.48
N ASN A 174 6.27 -13.96 -1.50
CA ASN A 174 4.84 -13.68 -1.37
C ASN A 174 4.01 -14.95 -1.12
N GLY A 175 4.44 -16.13 -1.59
CA GLY A 175 3.69 -17.37 -1.46
C GLY A 175 3.91 -18.12 -0.15
N ILE A 176 5.12 -18.08 0.44
CA ILE A 176 5.36 -18.62 1.78
C ILE A 176 4.64 -17.72 2.80
N PRO A 177 3.82 -18.29 3.73
CA PRO A 177 3.09 -17.50 4.71
C PRO A 177 4.02 -16.72 5.65
N LEU A 178 4.27 -15.45 5.38
CA LEU A 178 5.17 -14.58 6.12
C LEU A 178 4.48 -13.25 6.49
N ARG A 179 4.97 -12.64 7.59
CA ARG A 179 4.75 -11.23 7.90
C ARG A 179 6.06 -10.49 7.76
N VAL A 180 6.11 -9.53 6.84
CA VAL A 180 7.30 -8.70 6.58
C VAL A 180 6.97 -7.26 6.98
N GLY A 181 7.78 -6.67 7.87
CA GLY A 181 7.47 -5.37 8.44
C GLY A 181 6.12 -5.31 9.19
N GLY A 182 5.63 -6.44 9.68
CA GLY A 182 4.32 -6.56 10.33
C GLY A 182 3.14 -6.81 9.37
N ILE A 183 3.33 -6.63 8.06
CA ILE A 183 2.30 -6.81 7.03
C ILE A 183 2.28 -8.27 6.57
N SER A 184 1.07 -8.87 6.51
CA SER A 184 0.86 -10.20 5.96
C SER A 184 1.04 -10.18 4.44
N ASN A 185 1.86 -11.10 3.90
CA ASN A 185 1.96 -11.32 2.47
C ASN A 185 0.77 -12.15 1.94
N ASP A 186 0.72 -12.39 0.64
CA ASP A 186 -0.38 -13.12 -0.03
C ASP A 186 -0.55 -14.54 0.49
N GLY A 187 0.57 -15.26 0.69
CA GLY A 187 0.57 -16.60 1.26
C GLY A 187 0.00 -16.64 2.68
N MET A 188 0.32 -15.65 3.51
CA MET A 188 -0.23 -15.52 4.85
C MET A 188 -1.73 -15.24 4.80
N ASN A 189 -2.18 -14.34 3.94
CA ASN A 189 -3.59 -14.04 3.73
C ASN A 189 -4.34 -15.29 3.25
N ALA A 190 -3.81 -16.00 2.24
CA ALA A 190 -4.42 -17.23 1.75
C ALA A 190 -4.50 -18.34 2.81
N ALA A 191 -3.53 -18.42 3.72
CA ALA A 191 -3.46 -19.46 4.76
C ALA A 191 -4.34 -19.14 5.99
N LEU A 192 -4.48 -17.87 6.38
CA LEU A 192 -5.04 -17.51 7.68
C LEU A 192 -6.40 -16.81 7.67
N LEU A 193 -6.76 -16.08 6.59
CA LEU A 193 -8.00 -15.29 6.56
C LEU A 193 -9.26 -16.10 6.92
N GLY A 194 -9.37 -17.31 6.40
CA GLY A 194 -10.54 -18.17 6.66
C GLY A 194 -10.52 -18.91 8.01
N LYS A 195 -9.51 -18.74 8.85
CA LYS A 195 -9.47 -19.38 10.19
C LYS A 195 -10.41 -18.71 11.19
N HIS A 196 -10.64 -17.42 11.01
CA HIS A 196 -11.51 -16.62 11.89
C HIS A 196 -12.52 -15.85 11.04
N LYS A 197 -13.81 -16.07 11.31
CA LYS A 197 -14.91 -15.43 10.57
C LYS A 197 -14.82 -13.89 10.59
N ASN A 198 -14.46 -13.33 11.73
CA ASN A 198 -14.32 -11.88 11.89
C ASN A 198 -13.18 -11.29 11.07
N THR A 199 -12.02 -11.97 11.01
CA THR A 199 -10.89 -11.57 10.16
C THR A 199 -11.26 -11.63 8.67
N LEU A 200 -11.94 -12.70 8.23
CA LEU A 200 -12.40 -12.81 6.85
C LEU A 200 -13.43 -11.73 6.50
N ARG A 201 -14.35 -11.43 7.43
CA ARG A 201 -15.35 -10.37 7.26
C ARG A 201 -14.68 -8.99 7.17
N ALA A 202 -13.70 -8.71 8.02
CA ALA A 202 -12.95 -7.45 8.01
C ALA A 202 -12.17 -7.29 6.69
N PHE A 203 -11.51 -8.34 6.22
CA PHE A 203 -10.82 -8.34 4.92
C PHE A 203 -11.77 -8.08 3.76
N TRP A 204 -12.92 -8.79 3.73
CA TRP A 204 -13.95 -8.57 2.71
C TRP A 204 -14.43 -7.13 2.72
N LEU A 205 -14.76 -6.60 3.91
CA LEU A 205 -15.29 -5.24 4.05
C LEU A 205 -14.27 -4.19 3.60
N GLN A 206 -13.00 -4.35 3.95
CA GLN A 206 -11.92 -3.46 3.52
C GLN A 206 -11.86 -3.37 1.99
N LEU A 207 -11.86 -4.52 1.29
CA LEU A 207 -11.84 -4.53 -0.17
C LEU A 207 -13.13 -3.98 -0.79
N TYR A 208 -14.28 -4.28 -0.17
CA TYR A 208 -15.59 -3.85 -0.67
C TYR A 208 -15.77 -2.34 -0.54
N VAL A 209 -15.44 -1.76 0.62
CA VAL A 209 -15.46 -0.32 0.90
C VAL A 209 -14.50 0.41 -0.03
N ASN A 210 -13.26 -0.07 -0.18
CA ASN A 210 -12.30 0.51 -1.12
C ASN A 210 -12.84 0.51 -2.57
N GLY A 211 -13.56 -0.55 -2.95
CA GLY A 211 -14.24 -0.63 -4.24
C GLY A 211 -15.36 0.41 -4.40
N LEU A 212 -16.11 0.69 -3.35
CA LEU A 212 -17.15 1.73 -3.34
C LEU A 212 -16.55 3.14 -3.42
N LEU A 213 -15.52 3.42 -2.61
CA LEU A 213 -14.80 4.69 -2.62
C LEU A 213 -14.21 5.01 -4.01
N ALA A 214 -13.62 4.00 -4.66
CA ALA A 214 -13.09 4.16 -6.02
C ALA A 214 -14.18 4.42 -7.08
N LYS A 215 -15.44 4.05 -6.81
CA LYS A 215 -16.60 4.39 -7.64
C LYS A 215 -17.18 5.79 -7.36
N GLY A 216 -16.65 6.46 -6.33
CA GLY A 216 -17.11 7.79 -5.91
C GLY A 216 -18.15 7.76 -4.78
N GLU A 217 -18.42 6.58 -4.18
CA GLU A 217 -19.27 6.52 -2.99
C GLU A 217 -18.49 7.06 -1.78
N ARG A 218 -19.24 7.65 -0.84
CA ARG A 218 -18.66 8.23 0.39
C ARG A 218 -18.97 7.34 1.59
N TYR A 219 -18.11 7.37 2.61
CA TYR A 219 -18.35 6.64 3.85
C TYR A 219 -19.71 6.94 4.48
N ARG A 220 -20.14 8.23 4.48
CA ARG A 220 -21.43 8.67 5.05
C ARG A 220 -22.66 8.02 4.40
N ASN A 221 -22.52 7.53 3.17
CA ASN A 221 -23.60 6.88 2.43
C ASN A 221 -23.64 5.35 2.63
N MET A 222 -22.66 4.81 3.36
CA MET A 222 -22.57 3.37 3.62
C MET A 222 -23.35 3.01 4.89
N PRO A 223 -23.88 1.76 5.01
CA PRO A 223 -24.58 1.33 6.22
C PRO A 223 -23.66 1.40 7.45
N PHE A 224 -24.12 2.08 8.52
CA PHE A 224 -23.36 2.22 9.75
C PHE A 224 -22.99 0.86 10.39
N GLU A 225 -23.85 -0.14 10.25
CA GLU A 225 -23.66 -1.48 10.77
C GLU A 225 -22.43 -2.21 10.22
N TRP A 226 -21.86 -1.69 9.13
CA TRP A 226 -20.60 -2.20 8.61
C TRP A 226 -19.40 -1.82 9.47
N PHE A 227 -19.49 -0.71 10.19
CA PHE A 227 -18.39 -0.10 10.91
C PHE A 227 -18.54 -0.31 12.41
N ARG A 228 -17.51 -0.85 13.04
CA ARG A 228 -17.47 -1.05 14.48
C ARG A 228 -16.05 -1.04 15.02
N LEU A 229 -15.90 -0.74 16.29
CA LEU A 229 -14.62 -0.92 16.97
C LEU A 229 -14.28 -2.41 17.10
N PRO A 230 -13.01 -2.81 16.83
CA PRO A 230 -12.52 -4.14 17.19
C PRO A 230 -12.52 -4.30 18.72
N LYS A 231 -12.77 -5.53 19.21
CA LYS A 231 -12.85 -5.85 20.65
C LYS A 231 -12.09 -7.13 20.97
N GLY A 232 -11.58 -7.23 22.19
CA GLY A 232 -10.88 -8.43 22.66
C GLY A 232 -9.72 -8.82 21.75
N ASP A 233 -9.68 -10.07 21.31
CA ASP A 233 -8.61 -10.61 20.47
C ASP A 233 -8.49 -9.93 19.10
N GLU A 234 -9.57 -9.28 18.62
CA GLU A 234 -9.56 -8.54 17.36
C GLU A 234 -8.59 -7.34 17.38
N LEU A 235 -8.35 -6.76 18.58
CA LEU A 235 -7.39 -5.65 18.76
C LEU A 235 -5.93 -6.04 18.49
N SER A 236 -5.64 -7.34 18.50
CA SER A 236 -4.32 -7.88 18.15
C SER A 236 -4.23 -8.36 16.70
N ASP A 237 -5.36 -8.39 15.96
CA ASP A 237 -5.39 -8.79 14.53
C ASP A 237 -5.31 -7.54 13.65
N PRO A 238 -4.24 -7.39 12.81
CA PRO A 238 -4.08 -6.21 11.96
C PRO A 238 -5.26 -5.98 11.01
N ILE A 239 -5.86 -7.06 10.48
CA ILE A 239 -6.98 -6.94 9.53
C ILE A 239 -8.25 -6.49 10.27
N CYS A 240 -8.50 -6.99 11.47
CA CYS A 240 -9.62 -6.51 12.29
C CYS A 240 -9.42 -5.06 12.76
N CYS A 241 -8.19 -4.62 12.98
CA CYS A 241 -7.89 -3.22 13.32
C CYS A 241 -8.33 -2.23 12.23
N THR A 242 -8.33 -2.64 10.95
CA THR A 242 -8.83 -1.77 9.86
C THR A 242 -10.30 -1.38 10.02
N MET A 243 -11.09 -2.17 10.77
CA MET A 243 -12.49 -1.83 11.09
C MET A 243 -12.60 -0.54 11.90
N GLY A 244 -11.70 -0.34 12.87
CA GLY A 244 -11.64 0.90 13.66
C GLY A 244 -11.19 2.10 12.80
N VAL A 245 -10.27 1.88 11.85
CA VAL A 245 -9.87 2.92 10.89
C VAL A 245 -11.04 3.29 9.97
N MET A 246 -11.82 2.31 9.51
CA MET A 246 -13.02 2.59 8.69
C MET A 246 -14.10 3.29 9.50
N LEU A 247 -14.30 2.96 10.78
CA LEU A 247 -15.25 3.66 11.66
C LEU A 247 -14.82 5.12 11.88
N PHE A 248 -13.52 5.36 12.08
CA PHE A 248 -12.98 6.72 12.10
C PHE A 248 -13.34 7.47 10.82
N ASN A 249 -13.06 6.90 9.64
CA ASN A 249 -13.37 7.53 8.35
C ASN A 249 -14.87 7.80 8.16
N TYR A 250 -15.74 6.93 8.69
CA TYR A 250 -17.19 7.13 8.66
C TYR A 250 -17.61 8.37 9.46
N TYR A 251 -17.18 8.48 10.73
CA TYR A 251 -17.48 9.66 11.54
C TYR A 251 -16.84 10.93 10.98
N PHE A 252 -15.63 10.80 10.44
CA PHE A 252 -14.90 11.91 9.84
C PHE A 252 -15.63 12.46 8.59
N ASP A 253 -16.18 11.58 7.76
CA ASP A 253 -16.96 11.95 6.57
C ASP A 253 -18.35 12.52 6.94
N LEU A 254 -18.92 12.18 8.09
CA LEU A 254 -20.11 12.81 8.66
C LEU A 254 -19.82 14.18 9.33
N HIS A 255 -18.56 14.56 9.45
CA HIS A 255 -18.07 15.70 10.22
C HIS A 255 -18.38 15.60 11.73
N GLU A 256 -18.60 14.40 12.24
CA GLU A 256 -18.75 14.10 13.65
C GLU A 256 -17.37 13.97 14.32
N PHE A 257 -16.65 15.11 14.35
CA PHE A 257 -15.22 15.13 14.74
C PHE A 257 -14.98 14.67 16.18
N THR A 258 -15.93 14.82 17.08
CA THR A 258 -15.81 14.32 18.45
C THR A 258 -15.78 12.79 18.50
N GLU A 259 -16.66 12.12 17.76
CA GLU A 259 -16.70 10.66 17.69
C GLU A 259 -15.51 10.11 16.89
N ALA A 260 -15.08 10.86 15.85
CA ALA A 260 -13.85 10.55 15.12
C ALA A 260 -12.62 10.57 16.06
N GLU A 261 -12.45 11.64 16.88
CA GLU A 261 -11.35 11.75 17.85
C GLU A 261 -11.38 10.61 18.88
N ARG A 262 -12.57 10.32 19.47
CA ARG A 262 -12.74 9.20 20.41
C ARG A 262 -12.35 7.85 19.79
N THR A 263 -12.72 7.64 18.53
CA THR A 263 -12.36 6.42 17.80
C THR A 263 -10.84 6.31 17.62
N VAL A 264 -10.18 7.40 17.23
CA VAL A 264 -8.71 7.43 17.09
C VAL A 264 -8.02 7.17 18.42
N ASP A 265 -8.42 7.87 19.49
CA ASP A 265 -7.85 7.69 20.83
C ASP A 265 -8.01 6.24 21.30
N TYR A 266 -9.20 5.64 21.14
CA TYR A 266 -9.43 4.24 21.47
C TYR A 266 -8.48 3.31 20.70
N MET A 267 -8.34 3.50 19.39
CA MET A 267 -7.49 2.66 18.55
C MET A 267 -6.01 2.80 18.90
N LEU A 268 -5.53 4.01 19.12
CA LEU A 268 -4.13 4.26 19.48
C LEU A 268 -3.74 3.67 20.85
N GLN A 269 -4.69 3.64 21.80
CA GLN A 269 -4.49 3.12 23.16
C GLN A 269 -4.61 1.60 23.25
N ASN A 270 -5.55 0.98 22.52
CA ASN A 270 -5.93 -0.40 22.73
C ASN A 270 -5.52 -1.36 21.61
N ALA A 271 -5.36 -0.88 20.36
CA ALA A 271 -5.12 -1.75 19.20
C ALA A 271 -3.63 -2.05 19.03
N GLU A 272 -3.15 -3.14 19.63
CA GLU A 272 -1.79 -3.65 19.45
C GLU A 272 -1.52 -4.16 18.02
N GLY A 273 -2.57 -4.59 17.32
CA GLY A 273 -2.52 -5.08 15.96
C GLY A 273 -2.38 -3.99 14.89
N LEU A 274 -2.53 -2.70 15.24
CA LEU A 274 -2.33 -1.60 14.28
C LEU A 274 -0.96 -1.68 13.61
N LEU A 275 -0.97 -1.69 12.28
CA LEU A 275 0.24 -1.54 11.50
C LEU A 275 0.86 -0.16 11.75
N GLU A 276 2.19 -0.05 11.59
CA GLU A 276 2.88 1.22 11.82
C GLU A 276 2.37 2.34 10.90
N VAL A 277 2.03 2.00 9.65
CA VAL A 277 1.45 2.96 8.70
C VAL A 277 0.07 3.43 9.17
N GLU A 278 -0.80 2.55 9.62
CA GLU A 278 -2.13 2.91 10.13
C GLU A 278 -2.03 3.76 11.41
N ARG A 279 -1.11 3.40 12.31
CA ARG A 279 -0.84 4.20 13.51
C ARG A 279 -0.39 5.61 13.18
N ASN A 280 0.50 5.77 12.19
CA ASN A 280 0.97 7.09 11.77
C ASN A 280 -0.14 7.88 11.06
N GLU A 281 -1.01 7.21 10.27
CA GLU A 281 -2.20 7.84 9.68
C GLU A 281 -3.13 8.37 10.78
N LEU A 282 -3.49 7.54 11.76
CA LEU A 282 -4.35 7.94 12.87
C LEU A 282 -3.72 9.07 13.71
N LEU A 283 -2.39 9.09 13.90
CA LEU A 283 -1.71 10.19 14.59
C LEU A 283 -1.77 11.51 13.79
N CYS A 284 -1.70 11.45 12.46
CA CYS A 284 -1.89 12.64 11.62
C CYS A 284 -3.32 13.18 11.74
N GLU A 285 -4.31 12.27 11.77
CA GLU A 285 -5.71 12.65 11.92
C GLU A 285 -6.02 13.16 13.34
N LEU A 286 -5.41 12.56 14.38
CA LEU A 286 -5.52 13.07 15.75
C LEU A 286 -4.93 14.49 15.88
N LEU A 287 -3.76 14.72 15.29
CA LEU A 287 -3.14 16.04 15.23
C LEU A 287 -4.09 17.06 14.57
N PHE A 288 -4.69 16.68 13.43
CA PHE A 288 -5.67 17.53 12.75
C PHE A 288 -6.90 17.83 13.62
N LEU A 289 -7.51 16.82 14.22
CA LEU A 289 -8.72 16.96 15.04
C LEU A 289 -8.48 17.87 16.25
N ARG A 290 -7.34 17.73 16.92
CA ARG A 290 -6.96 18.58 18.05
C ARG A 290 -6.71 20.01 17.61
N VAL A 291 -6.04 20.23 16.49
CA VAL A 291 -5.87 21.58 15.90
C VAL A 291 -7.23 22.16 15.53
N LEU A 292 -8.12 21.36 14.90
CA LEU A 292 -9.45 21.81 14.48
C LEU A 292 -10.29 22.23 15.67
N ARG A 293 -10.26 21.52 16.81
CA ARG A 293 -11.05 21.90 17.99
C ARG A 293 -10.42 23.01 18.82
N GLY A 294 -9.22 23.47 18.47
CA GLY A 294 -8.50 24.51 19.22
C GLY A 294 -7.88 24.01 20.53
N ALA A 295 -7.39 22.78 20.54
CA ALA A 295 -6.76 22.19 21.72
C ALA A 295 -5.50 22.98 22.15
N PRO A 296 -5.16 23.00 23.46
CA PRO A 296 -3.99 23.68 23.96
C PRO A 296 -2.70 23.00 23.48
N LYS A 297 -1.56 23.72 23.57
CA LYS A 297 -0.25 23.24 23.08
C LYS A 297 0.17 21.93 23.72
N GLU A 298 -0.14 21.74 24.99
CA GLU A 298 0.15 20.56 25.80
C GLU A 298 -0.49 19.28 25.23
N GLU A 299 -1.56 19.42 24.45
CA GLU A 299 -2.23 18.29 23.77
C GLU A 299 -1.78 18.13 22.31
N VAL A 300 -1.34 19.19 21.65
CA VAL A 300 -0.97 19.19 20.22
C VAL A 300 0.50 18.84 20.03
N ASP A 301 1.41 19.55 20.72
CA ASP A 301 2.87 19.41 20.50
C ASP A 301 3.40 17.99 20.74
N PRO A 302 2.94 17.23 21.74
CA PRO A 302 3.44 15.87 21.97
C PRO A 302 3.14 14.88 20.82
N ILE A 303 2.13 15.15 19.99
CA ILE A 303 1.80 14.29 18.84
C ILE A 303 2.83 14.47 17.73
N LEU A 304 3.30 15.69 17.49
CA LEU A 304 4.23 16.03 16.42
C LEU A 304 5.67 15.62 16.75
N THR A 305 5.90 14.32 16.93
CA THR A 305 7.23 13.76 17.12
C THR A 305 8.08 13.87 15.85
N HIS A 306 9.42 13.81 15.98
CA HIS A 306 10.31 13.75 14.80
C HIS A 306 9.95 12.61 13.82
N LYS A 307 9.52 11.46 14.34
CA LYS A 307 9.09 10.31 13.52
C LYS A 307 7.83 10.66 12.72
N LEU A 308 6.84 11.29 13.35
CA LEU A 308 5.60 11.68 12.68
C LEU A 308 5.85 12.80 11.65
N ASP A 309 6.67 13.78 11.95
CA ASP A 309 7.06 14.83 11.00
C ASP A 309 7.72 14.25 9.73
N LYS A 310 8.63 13.27 9.91
CA LYS A 310 9.22 12.55 8.78
C LYS A 310 8.17 11.79 7.95
N TYR A 311 7.18 11.19 8.61
CA TYR A 311 6.09 10.49 7.94
C TYR A 311 5.18 11.47 7.17
N ILE A 312 4.80 12.60 7.77
CA ILE A 312 4.01 13.67 7.13
C ILE A 312 4.72 14.15 5.85
N LYS A 313 6.03 14.38 5.90
CA LYS A 313 6.84 14.77 4.74
C LYS A 313 6.88 13.70 3.66
N ALA A 314 7.02 12.43 4.03
CA ALA A 314 7.03 11.30 3.09
C ALA A 314 5.66 11.09 2.40
N THR A 315 4.55 11.42 3.09
CA THR A 315 3.17 11.29 2.58
C THR A 315 2.58 12.62 2.09
N ALA A 316 3.41 13.61 1.83
CA ALA A 316 2.99 14.96 1.45
C ALA A 316 2.17 15.05 0.13
N SER A 317 2.15 13.97 -0.69
CA SER A 317 1.28 13.86 -1.88
C SER A 317 -0.18 13.54 -1.56
N TYR A 318 -0.51 13.15 -0.32
CA TYR A 318 -1.88 12.85 0.07
C TYR A 318 -2.67 14.13 0.34
N VAL A 319 -3.91 14.17 -0.12
CA VAL A 319 -4.78 15.36 0.03
C VAL A 319 -5.05 15.66 1.51
N SER A 320 -5.20 14.66 2.36
CA SER A 320 -5.35 14.80 3.82
C SER A 320 -4.14 15.47 4.48
N ARG A 321 -2.91 15.25 3.95
CA ARG A 321 -1.70 15.94 4.46
C ARG A 321 -1.69 17.42 4.09
N ARG A 322 -2.25 17.76 2.92
CA ARG A 322 -2.39 19.17 2.50
C ARG A 322 -3.43 19.89 3.36
N ARG A 323 -4.54 19.22 3.68
CA ARG A 323 -5.54 19.72 4.66
C ARG A 323 -4.90 19.96 6.03
N LEU A 324 -4.16 18.96 6.56
CA LEU A 324 -3.46 19.08 7.83
C LEU A 324 -2.51 20.28 7.85
N ALA A 325 -1.70 20.45 6.80
CA ALA A 325 -0.77 21.57 6.70
C ALA A 325 -1.49 22.92 6.71
N PHE A 326 -2.60 23.04 5.97
CA PHE A 326 -3.43 24.26 5.95
C PHE A 326 -4.01 24.56 7.33
N ALA A 327 -4.66 23.56 7.98
CA ALA A 327 -5.24 23.74 9.31
C ALA A 327 -4.18 24.12 10.35
N TYR A 328 -3.02 23.45 10.35
CA TYR A 328 -1.94 23.70 11.29
C TYR A 328 -1.39 25.12 11.17
N GLN A 329 -1.18 25.62 9.94
CA GLN A 329 -0.71 26.99 9.70
C GLN A 329 -1.77 28.03 10.08
N LEU A 330 -3.05 27.81 9.71
CA LEU A 330 -4.12 28.79 9.91
C LEU A 330 -4.58 28.82 11.37
N LEU A 331 -4.93 27.67 11.94
CA LEU A 331 -5.61 27.60 13.24
C LEU A 331 -4.62 27.54 14.41
N TYR A 332 -3.49 26.83 14.25
CA TYR A 332 -2.54 26.61 15.35
C TYR A 332 -1.42 27.64 15.38
N LEU A 333 -0.70 27.85 14.26
CA LEU A 333 0.40 28.80 14.18
C LEU A 333 -0.05 30.24 13.88
N LYS A 334 -1.31 30.44 13.52
CA LYS A 334 -1.90 31.75 13.14
C LYS A 334 -1.11 32.46 12.01
N ASN A 335 -0.50 31.70 11.11
CA ASN A 335 0.29 32.19 9.99
C ASN A 335 -0.55 32.21 8.70
N ILE A 336 -1.28 33.30 8.48
CA ILE A 336 -2.22 33.44 7.35
C ILE A 336 -1.49 33.33 6.01
N THR A 337 -0.31 33.97 5.88
CA THR A 337 0.45 33.98 4.62
C THR A 337 0.90 32.56 4.21
N THR A 338 1.38 31.78 5.17
CA THR A 338 1.79 30.39 4.90
C THR A 338 0.57 29.50 4.69
N ALA A 339 -0.51 29.72 5.44
CA ALA A 339 -1.76 28.99 5.25
C ALA A 339 -2.30 29.15 3.82
N GLN A 340 -2.29 30.38 3.27
CA GLN A 340 -2.71 30.62 1.89
C GLN A 340 -1.91 29.80 0.87
N LYS A 341 -0.59 29.72 1.03
CA LYS A 341 0.26 28.85 0.18
C LYS A 341 -0.08 27.36 0.33
N CYS A 342 -0.37 26.92 1.57
CA CYS A 342 -0.82 25.53 1.81
C CYS A 342 -2.15 25.23 1.10
N LEU A 343 -3.10 26.18 1.08
CA LEU A 343 -4.37 26.05 0.40
C LEU A 343 -4.18 25.92 -1.13
N GLU A 344 -3.32 26.72 -1.73
CA GLU A 344 -3.00 26.62 -3.16
C GLU A 344 -2.42 25.25 -3.52
N VAL A 345 -1.53 24.73 -2.66
CA VAL A 345 -0.96 23.38 -2.84
C VAL A 345 -2.02 22.30 -2.65
N PHE A 346 -2.95 22.47 -1.69
CA PHE A 346 -4.09 21.57 -1.51
C PHE A 346 -4.93 21.49 -2.79
N GLU A 347 -5.36 22.61 -3.36
CA GLU A 347 -6.20 22.63 -4.56
C GLU A 347 -5.50 21.98 -5.78
N ARG A 348 -4.21 22.23 -5.94
CA ARG A 348 -3.41 21.58 -6.98
C ARG A 348 -3.35 20.06 -6.80
N THR A 349 -3.17 19.60 -5.57
CA THR A 349 -3.14 18.17 -5.25
C THR A 349 -4.51 17.54 -5.46
N ALA A 350 -5.59 18.19 -4.98
CA ALA A 350 -6.96 17.73 -5.09
C ALA A 350 -7.43 17.59 -6.54
N SER A 351 -6.97 18.49 -7.44
CA SER A 351 -7.38 18.47 -8.85
C SER A 351 -6.89 17.24 -9.62
N THR A 352 -5.81 16.60 -9.17
CA THR A 352 -5.19 15.42 -9.81
C THR A 352 -5.38 14.13 -9.01
N TYR A 353 -5.96 14.21 -7.82
CA TYR A 353 -6.11 13.07 -6.92
C TYR A 353 -7.03 11.99 -7.52
N PRO A 354 -6.71 10.69 -7.35
CA PRO A 354 -7.45 9.62 -8.01
C PRO A 354 -8.86 9.37 -7.44
N TYR A 355 -9.11 9.70 -6.19
CA TYR A 355 -10.34 9.38 -5.47
C TYR A 355 -11.20 10.63 -5.25
N SER A 356 -12.26 10.77 -6.08
CA SER A 356 -13.13 11.96 -6.05
C SER A 356 -13.91 12.11 -4.74
N ALA A 357 -14.38 10.99 -4.17
CA ALA A 357 -15.11 10.99 -2.90
C ALA A 357 -14.27 11.54 -1.74
N GLU A 358 -12.98 11.18 -1.68
CA GLU A 358 -12.05 11.71 -0.69
C GLU A 358 -11.81 13.20 -0.89
N THR A 359 -11.58 13.62 -2.12
CA THR A 359 -11.36 15.04 -2.44
C THR A 359 -12.57 15.92 -2.15
N GLU A 360 -13.78 15.42 -2.36
CA GLU A 360 -15.01 16.15 -2.02
C GLU A 360 -15.12 16.36 -0.51
N ASN A 361 -14.91 15.32 0.29
CA ASN A 361 -14.88 15.43 1.75
C ASN A 361 -13.80 16.41 2.23
N GLU A 362 -12.60 16.31 1.70
CA GLU A 362 -11.49 17.18 2.08
C GLU A 362 -11.77 18.66 1.77
N ARG A 363 -12.46 18.97 0.67
CA ARG A 363 -12.92 20.34 0.37
C ARG A 363 -13.98 20.85 1.34
N GLU A 364 -14.95 20.00 1.72
CA GLU A 364 -15.93 20.36 2.76
C GLU A 364 -15.22 20.72 4.07
N ILE A 365 -14.19 19.94 4.44
CA ILE A 365 -13.40 20.19 5.65
C ILE A 365 -12.57 21.48 5.54
N ILE A 366 -12.02 21.81 4.37
CA ILE A 366 -11.33 23.09 4.13
C ILE A 366 -12.27 24.28 4.44
N GLU A 367 -13.53 24.20 4.01
CA GLU A 367 -14.51 25.24 4.30
C GLU A 367 -14.82 25.34 5.81
N ILE A 368 -14.92 24.21 6.50
CA ILE A 368 -15.07 24.21 7.98
C ILE A 368 -13.86 24.86 8.67
N ILE A 369 -12.64 24.59 8.20
CA ILE A 369 -11.43 25.23 8.74
C ILE A 369 -11.47 26.75 8.57
N LYS A 370 -11.88 27.25 7.39
CA LYS A 370 -12.00 28.69 7.10
C LYS A 370 -13.03 29.36 8.02
N GLN A 371 -14.22 28.73 8.16
CA GLN A 371 -15.28 29.23 9.05
C GLN A 371 -14.80 29.34 10.51
N LYS A 372 -14.07 28.34 11.01
CA LYS A 372 -13.52 28.36 12.37
C LYS A 372 -12.49 29.49 12.57
N ALA A 373 -11.67 29.78 11.56
CA ALA A 373 -10.71 30.86 11.64
C ALA A 373 -11.40 32.22 11.78
N THR A 374 -12.51 32.45 11.05
CA THR A 374 -13.27 33.73 11.14
C THR A 374 -14.04 33.92 12.44
N VAL A 375 -14.40 32.84 13.14
CA VAL A 375 -15.09 32.92 14.46
C VAL A 375 -14.10 33.14 15.61
N SER A 376 -12.81 32.87 15.37
CA SER A 376 -11.74 32.97 16.39
C SER A 376 -10.98 34.30 16.36
N GLU A 377 -11.31 35.19 15.44
CA GLU A 377 -10.94 36.61 15.37
C GLU A 377 -11.96 37.48 16.13
#